data_af49ba1441c7d8642cc289da3261af56
#
_entry.id   af49ba1441c7d8642cc289da3261af56
#
_cell.length_a   1.000
_cell.length_b   1.000
_cell.length_c   1.000
_cell.angle_alpha   90.00
_cell.angle_beta   90.00
_cell.angle_gamma   90.00
#
_symmetry.space_group_name_H-M   'P 1'
#
loop_
_entity.id
_entity.type
_entity.pdbx_description
1 polymer ?
#
loop_
_entity_poly.entity_id
_entity_poly.type
_entity_poly.pdbx_seq_one_letter_code
_entity_poly.pdbx_strand_id
1 'polypeptide(L)'
;MIDPVYSAAPDRYHGGMKYRRAGKSGILLPEISLGLWHNFGDVDTLSGSKEKIHHAFDKGITYIDLANNYGPSYGSAEETFGQIMKKSLAPYRDELFISTKAGHDMWEGPYGIWNSRKHLMASIDQSLKRMNLEYVDIF
;
A
#
# COMPACT_ATOMS: atom_id res chain seq x y z
N MET A 1 16.32 21.20 -7.89
CA MET A 1 15.30 20.90 -8.91
C MET A 1 14.04 20.43 -8.17
N ILE A 2 12.91 21.08 -8.39
CA ILE A 2 11.62 20.65 -7.84
C ILE A 2 11.19 19.46 -8.71
N ASP A 3 11.01 18.26 -8.12
CA ASP A 3 10.44 17.13 -8.84
C ASP A 3 9.09 17.56 -9.47
N PRO A 4 8.83 17.23 -10.74
CA PRO A 4 7.53 17.53 -11.32
C PRO A 4 6.44 16.85 -10.49
N VAL A 5 5.37 17.59 -10.22
CA VAL A 5 4.20 17.05 -9.52
C VAL A 5 3.66 15.89 -10.35
N TYR A 6 3.53 14.71 -9.72
CA TYR A 6 2.96 13.54 -10.40
C TYR A 6 1.52 13.82 -10.80
N SER A 7 1.21 13.53 -12.04
CA SER A 7 -0.14 13.53 -12.58
C SER A 7 -0.42 12.16 -13.18
N ALA A 8 -1.41 11.46 -12.64
CA ALA A 8 -1.76 10.12 -13.11
C ALA A 8 -2.25 10.16 -14.57
N ALA A 9 -1.94 9.10 -15.33
CA ALA A 9 -2.36 8.97 -16.72
C ALA A 9 -3.88 9.13 -16.85
N PRO A 10 -4.38 10.03 -17.71
CA PRO A 10 -5.81 10.30 -17.83
C PRO A 10 -6.59 9.12 -18.39
N ASP A 11 -5.94 8.24 -19.12
CA ASP A 11 -6.50 7.06 -19.76
C ASP A 11 -6.29 5.76 -18.97
N ARG A 12 -5.81 5.84 -17.71
CA ARG A 12 -5.46 4.66 -16.89
C ARG A 12 -6.58 3.63 -16.74
N TYR A 13 -7.82 4.05 -16.81
CA TYR A 13 -8.99 3.16 -16.74
C TYR A 13 -9.49 2.67 -18.10
N HIS A 14 -8.87 3.13 -19.19
CA HIS A 14 -9.23 2.79 -20.57
C HIS A 14 -8.17 1.94 -21.29
N GLY A 15 -7.06 1.65 -20.61
CA GLY A 15 -5.91 0.91 -21.15
C GLY A 15 -6.04 -0.61 -21.18
N GLY A 16 -7.23 -1.16 -20.91
CA GLY A 16 -7.48 -2.60 -20.97
C GLY A 16 -7.47 -3.34 -19.63
N MET A 17 -7.16 -2.67 -18.49
CA MET A 17 -7.33 -3.26 -17.17
C MET A 17 -8.81 -3.62 -16.94
N LYS A 18 -9.06 -4.85 -16.52
CA LYS A 18 -10.39 -5.33 -16.18
C LYS A 18 -10.59 -5.30 -14.67
N TYR A 19 -11.81 -4.97 -14.27
CA TYR A 19 -12.21 -4.92 -12.87
C TYR A 19 -13.32 -5.92 -12.62
N ARG A 20 -13.21 -6.69 -11.54
CA ARG A 20 -14.15 -7.74 -11.17
C ARG A 20 -14.73 -7.48 -9.78
N ARG A 21 -16.00 -7.74 -9.63
CA ARG A 21 -16.68 -7.58 -8.35
C ARG A 21 -16.15 -8.58 -7.32
N ALA A 22 -15.79 -8.07 -6.15
CA ALA A 22 -15.40 -8.89 -5.00
C ALA A 22 -16.64 -9.49 -4.32
N GLY A 23 -17.02 -10.68 -4.76
CA GLY A 23 -18.19 -11.39 -4.25
C GLY A 23 -19.47 -10.59 -4.38
N LYS A 24 -20.18 -10.38 -3.26
CA LYS A 24 -21.44 -9.60 -3.18
C LYS A 24 -21.23 -8.16 -2.72
N SER A 25 -19.99 -7.74 -2.53
CA SER A 25 -19.68 -6.35 -2.12
C SER A 25 -19.89 -5.35 -3.26
N GLY A 26 -19.87 -4.07 -2.94
CA GLY A 26 -19.85 -2.99 -3.94
C GLY A 26 -18.47 -2.78 -4.59
N ILE A 27 -17.43 -3.49 -4.14
CA ILE A 27 -16.05 -3.29 -4.56
C ILE A 27 -15.78 -3.98 -5.89
N LEU A 28 -15.13 -3.23 -6.80
CA LEU A 28 -14.55 -3.75 -8.04
C LEU A 28 -13.03 -3.73 -7.89
N LEU A 29 -12.40 -4.90 -7.96
CA LEU A 29 -10.95 -5.04 -7.88
C LEU A 29 -10.35 -5.22 -9.28
N PRO A 30 -9.17 -4.64 -9.55
CA PRO A 30 -8.45 -4.95 -10.79
C PRO A 30 -8.04 -6.42 -10.80
N GLU A 31 -7.92 -7.01 -11.99
CA GLU A 31 -7.49 -8.41 -12.13
C GLU A 31 -6.05 -8.64 -11.68
N ILE A 32 -5.26 -7.58 -11.57
CA ILE A 32 -3.88 -7.59 -11.08
C ILE A 32 -3.76 -6.59 -9.93
N SER A 33 -3.14 -7.01 -8.83
CA SER A 33 -2.75 -6.14 -7.72
C SER A 33 -1.23 -6.02 -7.65
N LEU A 34 -0.74 -4.92 -7.09
CA LEU A 34 0.69 -4.72 -6.83
C LEU A 34 0.99 -5.07 -5.37
N GLY A 35 1.72 -6.17 -5.15
CA GLY A 35 2.19 -6.56 -3.82
C GLY A 35 3.55 -5.91 -3.50
N LEU A 36 3.67 -5.35 -2.30
CA LEU A 36 4.87 -4.63 -1.87
C LEU A 36 5.77 -5.46 -0.94
N TRP A 37 5.73 -6.77 -1.04
CA TRP A 37 6.59 -7.61 -0.18
C TRP A 37 8.07 -7.44 -0.51
N HIS A 38 8.46 -7.56 -1.77
CA HIS A 38 9.83 -7.38 -2.24
C HIS A 38 9.95 -6.13 -3.11
N ASN A 39 11.17 -5.57 -3.18
CA ASN A 39 11.51 -4.43 -4.04
C ASN A 39 10.88 -3.08 -3.61
N PHE A 40 10.44 -2.97 -2.36
CA PHE A 40 9.86 -1.74 -1.80
C PHE A 40 10.34 -1.48 -0.36
N GLY A 41 11.31 -2.25 0.12
CA GLY A 41 11.89 -2.08 1.45
C GLY A 41 12.96 -0.99 1.53
N ASP A 42 13.65 -0.93 2.67
CA ASP A 42 14.71 0.06 2.94
C ASP A 42 16.02 -0.22 2.20
N VAL A 43 16.16 -1.40 1.57
CA VAL A 43 17.27 -1.75 0.69
C VAL A 43 17.06 -1.26 -0.75
N ASP A 44 15.86 -0.81 -1.06
CA ASP A 44 15.48 -0.31 -2.38
C ASP A 44 15.47 1.22 -2.39
N THR A 45 15.71 1.82 -3.56
CA THR A 45 15.64 3.28 -3.66
C THR A 45 14.19 3.76 -3.67
N LEU A 46 13.92 4.84 -2.94
CA LEU A 46 12.59 5.49 -2.97
C LEU A 46 12.17 5.89 -4.39
N SER A 47 13.11 6.33 -5.21
CA SER A 47 12.86 6.70 -6.61
C SER A 47 12.37 5.51 -7.43
N GLY A 48 13.04 4.35 -7.33
CA GLY A 48 12.66 3.15 -8.04
C GLY A 48 11.30 2.59 -7.57
N SER A 49 11.04 2.66 -6.26
CA SER A 49 9.74 2.27 -5.69
C SER A 49 8.61 3.19 -6.17
N LYS A 50 8.86 4.49 -6.18
CA LYS A 50 7.94 5.50 -6.68
C LYS A 50 7.61 5.29 -8.16
N GLU A 51 8.61 5.04 -9.01
CA GLU A 51 8.42 4.77 -10.43
C GLU A 51 7.53 3.54 -10.67
N LYS A 52 7.79 2.44 -9.97
CA LYS A 52 7.00 1.20 -10.08
C LYS A 52 5.53 1.43 -9.69
N ILE A 53 5.29 2.12 -8.57
CA ILE A 53 3.93 2.38 -8.08
C ILE A 53 3.18 3.33 -9.02
N HIS A 54 3.81 4.41 -9.47
CA HIS A 54 3.21 5.33 -10.43
C HIS A 54 2.87 4.61 -11.74
N HIS A 55 3.82 3.83 -12.28
CA HIS A 55 3.59 3.06 -13.49
C HIS A 55 2.43 2.06 -13.35
N ALA A 56 2.35 1.36 -12.23
CA ALA A 56 1.24 0.46 -11.94
C ALA A 56 -0.10 1.18 -11.91
N PHE A 57 -0.18 2.31 -11.22
CA PHE A 57 -1.38 3.13 -11.16
C PHE A 57 -1.77 3.70 -12.52
N ASP A 58 -0.80 4.18 -13.31
CA ASP A 58 -1.00 4.66 -14.68
C ASP A 58 -1.50 3.57 -15.64
N LYS A 59 -1.36 2.29 -15.27
CA LYS A 59 -1.91 1.13 -15.99
C LYS A 59 -3.23 0.63 -15.42
N GLY A 60 -3.83 1.33 -14.47
CA GLY A 60 -5.11 0.98 -13.86
C GLY A 60 -5.00 -0.06 -12.74
N ILE A 61 -3.81 -0.36 -12.24
CA ILE A 61 -3.64 -1.19 -11.04
C ILE A 61 -3.92 -0.30 -9.83
N THR A 62 -5.13 -0.39 -9.32
CA THR A 62 -5.59 0.42 -8.18
C THR A 62 -5.39 -0.28 -6.84
N TYR A 63 -5.18 -1.59 -6.84
CA TYR A 63 -5.03 -2.37 -5.61
C TYR A 63 -3.56 -2.53 -5.23
N ILE A 64 -3.21 -1.99 -4.07
CA ILE A 64 -1.87 -2.08 -3.45
C ILE A 64 -1.98 -2.95 -2.20
N ASP A 65 -1.21 -4.05 -2.18
CA ASP A 65 -1.22 -5.03 -1.10
C ASP A 65 0.06 -4.94 -0.26
N LEU A 66 -0.10 -4.62 1.02
CA LEU A 66 0.99 -4.50 1.99
C LEU A 66 0.80 -5.49 3.16
N ALA A 67 1.75 -5.48 4.06
CA ALA A 67 1.69 -6.03 5.41
C ALA A 67 2.63 -5.26 6.31
N ASN A 68 2.36 -5.27 7.62
CA ASN A 68 3.17 -4.53 8.58
C ASN A 68 4.63 -5.01 8.65
N ASN A 69 4.90 -6.29 8.31
CA ASN A 69 6.24 -6.86 8.29
C ASN A 69 6.92 -6.88 6.91
N TYR A 70 6.29 -6.30 5.88
CA TYR A 70 6.91 -6.25 4.55
C TYR A 70 8.10 -5.30 4.53
N GLY A 71 9.12 -5.70 3.80
CA GLY A 71 10.42 -5.05 3.67
C GLY A 71 11.41 -6.02 3.04
N PRO A 72 12.68 -6.02 3.34
CA PRO A 72 13.34 -5.76 4.63
C PRO A 72 13.59 -4.27 4.86
N SER A 73 13.69 -3.73 6.12
CA SER A 73 13.27 -4.37 7.37
C SER A 73 11.76 -4.35 7.58
N TYR A 74 11.25 -4.97 8.65
CA TYR A 74 9.83 -4.97 8.99
C TYR A 74 9.29 -3.56 9.11
N GLY A 75 8.22 -3.26 8.37
CA GLY A 75 7.59 -1.94 8.30
C GLY A 75 8.12 -1.04 7.20
N SER A 76 9.30 -1.32 6.62
CA SER A 76 9.93 -0.44 5.65
C SER A 76 9.14 -0.30 4.34
N ALA A 77 8.42 -1.34 3.90
CA ALA A 77 7.57 -1.23 2.72
C ALA A 77 6.39 -0.28 2.95
N GLU A 78 5.77 -0.31 4.13
CA GLU A 78 4.72 0.64 4.51
C GLU A 78 5.27 2.07 4.64
N GLU A 79 6.47 2.24 5.17
CA GLU A 79 7.13 3.55 5.26
C GLU A 79 7.45 4.13 3.87
N THR A 80 8.00 3.31 2.98
CA THR A 80 8.27 3.67 1.58
C THR A 80 6.99 4.09 0.87
N PHE A 81 5.94 3.27 0.99
CA PHE A 81 4.62 3.59 0.43
C PHE A 81 4.05 4.88 1.03
N GLY A 82 4.16 5.07 2.34
CA GLY A 82 3.71 6.28 3.03
C GLY A 82 4.39 7.57 2.55
N GLN A 83 5.68 7.50 2.24
CA GLN A 83 6.39 8.63 1.64
C GLN A 83 5.88 8.95 0.24
N ILE A 84 5.56 7.92 -0.57
CA ILE A 84 5.02 8.09 -1.92
C ILE A 84 3.58 8.63 -1.85
N MET A 85 2.76 8.10 -0.95
CA MET A 85 1.41 8.64 -0.69
C MET A 85 1.47 10.13 -0.39
N LYS A 86 2.26 10.52 0.60
CA LYS A 86 2.38 11.93 1.01
C LYS A 86 2.86 12.85 -0.10
N LYS A 87 3.79 12.39 -0.93
CA LYS A 87 4.44 13.23 -1.96
C LYS A 87 3.67 13.31 -3.26
N SER A 88 2.93 12.27 -3.64
CA SER A 88 2.37 12.18 -5.00
C SER A 88 1.00 11.54 -5.13
N LEU A 89 0.62 10.60 -4.26
CA LEU A 89 -0.60 9.82 -4.41
C LEU A 89 -1.76 10.28 -3.52
N ALA A 90 -1.53 11.18 -2.56
CA ALA A 90 -2.60 11.67 -1.69
C ALA A 90 -3.84 12.18 -2.43
N PRO A 91 -3.73 12.91 -3.56
CA PRO A 91 -4.90 13.33 -4.33
C PRO A 91 -5.73 12.19 -4.93
N TYR A 92 -5.15 10.99 -5.02
CA TYR A 92 -5.76 9.80 -5.62
C TYR A 92 -6.18 8.75 -4.58
N ARG A 93 -6.19 9.10 -3.27
CA ARG A 93 -6.52 8.14 -2.20
C ARG A 93 -7.84 7.41 -2.45
N ASP A 94 -8.87 8.11 -2.89
CA ASP A 94 -10.20 7.55 -3.14
C ASP A 94 -10.27 6.67 -4.40
N GLU A 95 -9.26 6.71 -5.25
CA GLU A 95 -9.11 5.84 -6.41
C GLU A 95 -8.28 4.59 -6.10
N LEU A 96 -7.61 4.54 -4.96
CA LEU A 96 -6.76 3.43 -4.53
C LEU A 96 -7.50 2.51 -3.56
N PHE A 97 -7.28 1.22 -3.72
CA PHE A 97 -7.70 0.19 -2.79
C PHE A 97 -6.46 -0.37 -2.09
N ILE A 98 -6.35 -0.13 -0.79
CA ILE A 98 -5.14 -0.40 -0.02
C ILE A 98 -5.45 -1.43 1.04
N SER A 99 -4.69 -2.54 1.04
CA SER A 99 -4.73 -3.54 2.10
C SER A 99 -3.43 -3.59 2.88
N THR A 100 -3.54 -3.86 4.17
CA THR A 100 -2.41 -4.30 4.99
C THR A 100 -2.86 -5.41 5.91
N LYS A 101 -1.92 -6.03 6.61
CA LYS A 101 -2.16 -7.20 7.45
C LYS A 101 -1.18 -7.25 8.61
N ALA A 102 -1.55 -7.96 9.66
CA ALA A 102 -0.72 -8.24 10.82
C ALA A 102 -0.77 -9.72 11.17
N GLY A 103 0.01 -10.14 12.18
CA GLY A 103 0.02 -11.51 12.68
C GLY A 103 1.42 -12.06 12.92
N HIS A 104 2.41 -11.57 12.20
CA HIS A 104 3.82 -11.89 12.45
C HIS A 104 4.39 -11.03 13.58
N ASP A 105 5.56 -11.42 14.08
CA ASP A 105 6.29 -10.69 15.10
C ASP A 105 6.73 -9.32 14.63
N MET A 106 6.39 -8.29 15.40
CA MET A 106 6.68 -6.89 15.06
C MET A 106 7.42 -6.14 16.17
N TRP A 107 7.32 -6.58 17.41
CA TRP A 107 8.02 -6.01 18.56
C TRP A 107 8.25 -7.04 19.64
N GLU A 108 9.17 -6.77 20.54
CA GLU A 108 9.55 -7.66 21.63
C GLU A 108 8.42 -7.87 22.64
N GLY A 109 8.41 -9.06 23.21
CA GLY A 109 7.51 -9.43 24.30
C GLY A 109 6.24 -10.17 23.85
N PRO A 110 5.38 -10.53 24.80
CA PRO A 110 4.30 -11.50 24.58
C PRO A 110 3.12 -10.97 23.75
N TYR A 111 3.12 -9.68 23.43
CA TYR A 111 2.02 -9.04 22.68
C TYR A 111 2.43 -8.59 21.27
N GLY A 112 3.66 -8.87 20.87
CA GLY A 112 4.22 -8.44 19.58
C GLY A 112 3.94 -9.38 18.41
N ILE A 113 3.20 -10.46 18.61
CA ILE A 113 2.91 -11.51 17.62
C ILE A 113 1.48 -12.03 17.75
N TRP A 114 1.01 -12.72 16.72
CA TRP A 114 -0.31 -13.36 16.59
C TRP A 114 -1.48 -12.38 16.48
N ASN A 115 -2.69 -12.88 16.70
CA ASN A 115 -3.94 -12.23 16.33
C ASN A 115 -4.79 -11.83 17.54
N SER A 116 -4.17 -11.53 18.69
CA SER A 116 -4.95 -10.95 19.78
C SER A 116 -5.52 -9.59 19.38
N ARG A 117 -6.69 -9.23 19.90
CA ARG A 117 -7.26 -7.90 19.69
C ARG A 117 -6.26 -6.79 20.03
N LYS A 118 -5.48 -6.99 21.12
CA LYS A 118 -4.42 -6.04 21.51
C LYS A 118 -3.37 -5.86 20.42
N HIS A 119 -2.88 -6.98 19.83
CA HIS A 119 -1.88 -6.93 18.76
C HIS A 119 -2.45 -6.29 17.49
N LEU A 120 -3.65 -6.68 17.08
CA LEU A 120 -4.28 -6.15 15.87
C LEU A 120 -4.56 -4.65 15.96
N MET A 121 -5.08 -4.16 17.10
CA MET A 121 -5.32 -2.73 17.31
C MET A 121 -4.01 -1.92 17.25
N ALA A 122 -2.96 -2.37 17.95
CA ALA A 122 -1.66 -1.72 17.89
C ALA A 122 -1.06 -1.78 16.47
N SER A 123 -1.22 -2.90 15.78
CA SER A 123 -0.69 -3.08 14.43
C SER A 123 -1.34 -2.16 13.42
N ILE A 124 -2.67 -2.02 13.41
CA ILE A 124 -3.34 -1.12 12.46
C ILE A 124 -2.94 0.34 12.72
N ASP A 125 -2.88 0.78 13.97
CA ASP A 125 -2.47 2.15 14.31
C ASP A 125 -1.04 2.44 13.83
N GLN A 126 -0.12 1.49 14.01
CA GLN A 126 1.26 1.60 13.52
C GLN A 126 1.33 1.61 11.99
N SER A 127 0.57 0.75 11.32
CA SER A 127 0.52 0.68 9.86
C SER A 127 -0.01 1.97 9.23
N LEU A 128 -1.11 2.51 9.75
CA LEU A 128 -1.67 3.80 9.31
C LEU A 128 -0.65 4.93 9.45
N LYS A 129 0.08 4.96 10.57
CA LYS A 129 1.13 5.96 10.80
C LYS A 129 2.28 5.83 9.80
N ARG A 130 2.78 4.59 9.53
CA ARG A 130 3.83 4.37 8.54
C ARG A 130 3.40 4.78 7.13
N MET A 131 2.18 4.42 6.74
CA MET A 131 1.63 4.70 5.41
C MET A 131 1.13 6.13 5.22
N ASN A 132 1.09 6.98 6.26
CA ASN A 132 0.47 8.31 6.22
C ASN A 132 -1.00 8.26 5.76
N LEU A 133 -1.77 7.31 6.27
CA LEU A 133 -3.17 7.10 5.94
C LEU A 133 -4.06 7.23 7.18
N GLU A 134 -5.31 7.64 6.97
CA GLU A 134 -6.34 7.65 8.00
C GLU A 134 -7.09 6.32 8.07
N TYR A 135 -7.11 5.57 6.99
CA TYR A 135 -7.75 4.24 6.91
C TYR A 135 -7.10 3.37 5.82
N VAL A 136 -7.32 2.07 5.92
CA VAL A 136 -7.08 1.09 4.84
C VAL A 136 -8.43 0.50 4.42
N ASP A 137 -8.48 -0.07 3.23
CA ASP A 137 -9.71 -0.65 2.68
C ASP A 137 -9.92 -2.10 3.14
N ILE A 138 -8.82 -2.81 3.43
CA ILE A 138 -8.83 -4.15 4.05
C ILE A 138 -7.70 -4.25 5.09
N PHE A 139 -8.04 -4.84 6.23
CA PHE A 139 -7.09 -5.23 7.27
C PHE A 139 -7.36 -6.68 7.70
#